data_b48b0eff2c0502462437372529063139
#
_entry.id   b48b0eff2c0502462437372529063139
#
_cell.length_a   1.000
_cell.length_b   1.000
_cell.length_c   1.000
_cell.angle_alpha   90.00
_cell.angle_beta   90.00
_cell.angle_gamma   90.00
#
_symmetry.space_group_name_H-M   'P 1'
#
loop_
_entity.id
_entity.type
_entity.pdbx_description
1 polymer ?
#
loop_
_entity_poly.entity_id
_entity_poly.type
_entity_poly.pdbx_seq_one_letter_code
_entity_poly.pdbx_strand_id
1 'polypeptide(L)' 'MTGILIATHHNLAEAFCETVEMIAGKHDFVESVGLRAGQDPEAFGQLIADKVEQFHQRGHEEVV' A
#
# COMPACT_ATOMS: atom_id res chain seq x y z
N MET A 1 13.39 1.96 -9.40
CA MET A 1 12.94 2.68 -8.20
C MET A 1 12.13 1.75 -7.32
N THR A 2 12.30 1.81 -6.03
CA THR A 2 11.62 0.90 -5.10
C THR A 2 10.26 1.46 -4.69
N GLY A 3 9.22 0.64 -4.81
CA GLY A 3 7.90 0.96 -4.29
C GLY A 3 7.78 0.50 -2.85
N ILE A 4 6.97 1.20 -2.06
CA ILE A 4 6.72 0.87 -0.66
C ILE A 4 5.23 0.61 -0.49
N LEU A 5 4.90 -0.57 0.01
CA LEU A 5 3.52 -0.96 0.29
C LEU A 5 3.38 -1.22 1.78
N ILE A 6 2.49 -0.49 2.43
CA ILE A 6 2.21 -0.64 3.85
C ILE A 6 0.88 -1.38 4.00
N ALA A 7 0.92 -2.55 4.61
CA ALA A 7 -0.26 -3.39 4.80
C ALA A 7 -0.50 -3.60 6.28
N THR A 8 -1.68 -3.24 6.77
CA THR A 8 -2.05 -3.36 8.18
C THR A 8 -3.51 -3.78 8.32
N HIS A 9 -3.94 -4.01 9.56
CA HIS A 9 -5.35 -4.14 9.88
C HIS A 9 -5.98 -2.75 9.99
N HIS A 10 -7.24 -2.66 9.63
CA HIS A 10 -8.05 -1.46 9.73
C HIS A 10 -7.42 -0.30 8.95
N ASN A 11 -7.47 0.91 9.48
CA ASN A 11 -7.01 2.11 8.78
C ASN A 11 -5.60 2.58 9.15
N LEU A 12 -4.82 1.76 9.84
CA LEU A 12 -3.49 2.16 10.31
C LEU A 12 -2.55 2.51 9.15
N ALA A 13 -2.50 1.69 8.12
CA ALA A 13 -1.64 1.95 6.96
C ALA A 13 -2.04 3.24 6.26
N GLU A 14 -3.34 3.45 6.06
CA GLU A 14 -3.87 4.66 5.42
C GLU A 14 -3.51 5.90 6.24
N ALA A 15 -3.73 5.85 7.55
CA ALA A 15 -3.41 6.97 8.44
C ALA A 15 -1.92 7.26 8.47
N PHE A 16 -1.09 6.22 8.45
CA PHE A 16 0.35 6.37 8.39
C PHE A 16 0.77 7.09 7.11
N CYS A 17 0.23 6.69 5.97
CA CYS A 17 0.54 7.33 4.69
C CYS A 17 0.08 8.78 4.65
N GLU A 18 -1.10 9.07 5.18
CA GLU A 18 -1.60 10.44 5.27
C GLU A 18 -0.68 11.33 6.11
N THR A 19 -0.17 10.78 7.21
CA THR A 19 0.75 11.51 8.08
C THR A 19 2.07 11.78 7.37
N VAL A 20 2.59 10.81 6.65
CA VAL A 20 3.82 10.98 5.86
C VAL A 20 3.61 12.05 4.78
N GLU A 21 2.48 12.02 4.09
CA GLU A 21 2.17 13.03 3.06
C GLU A 21 2.10 14.43 3.64
N MET A 22 1.56 14.57 4.86
CA MET A 22 1.46 15.86 5.52
C MET A 22 2.84 16.46 5.83
N ILE A 23 3.80 15.61 6.16
CA ILE A 23 5.15 16.04 6.56
C ILE A 23 6.08 16.18 5.35
N ALA A 24 6.08 15.20 4.45
CA ALA A 24 7.07 15.07 3.38
C ALA A 24 6.48 15.28 1.98
N GLY A 25 5.18 15.53 1.86
CA GLY A 25 4.52 15.65 0.57
C GLY A 25 4.09 14.30 0.01
N LYS A 26 3.31 14.33 -1.05
CA LYS A 26 2.76 13.13 -1.66
C LYS A 26 3.77 12.48 -2.60
N HIS A 27 3.89 11.15 -2.50
CA HIS A 27 4.77 10.36 -3.35
C HIS A 27 4.00 9.19 -3.96
N ASP A 28 4.17 8.97 -5.27
CA ASP A 28 3.49 7.90 -5.98
C ASP A 28 4.13 6.52 -5.78
N PHE A 29 5.26 6.45 -5.09
CA PHE A 29 5.93 5.18 -4.78
C PHE A 29 5.52 4.60 -3.41
N VAL A 30 4.57 5.22 -2.72
CA VAL A 30 4.05 4.74 -1.44
C VAL A 30 2.56 4.49 -1.55
N GLU A 31 2.14 3.28 -1.20
CA GLU A 31 0.74 2.87 -1.22
C GLU A 31 0.37 2.19 0.08
N SER A 32 -0.91 2.18 0.40
CA SER A 32 -1.40 1.53 1.61
C SER A 32 -2.57 0.60 1.30
N VAL A 33 -2.66 -0.49 2.05
CA VAL A 33 -3.84 -1.36 2.06
C VAL A 33 -4.16 -1.73 3.50
N GLY A 34 -5.44 -1.77 3.84
CA GLY A 34 -5.90 -2.13 5.18
C GLY A 34 -6.93 -3.25 5.15
N LEU A 35 -6.71 -4.27 5.96
CA LEU A 35 -7.69 -5.34 6.13
C LEU A 35 -8.76 -4.84 7.10
N ARG A 36 -9.95 -4.61 6.58
CA ARG A 36 -11.09 -4.13 7.36
C ARG A 36 -11.79 -5.30 8.05
N ALA A 37 -12.50 -4.98 9.13
CA ALA A 37 -13.32 -5.98 9.81
C ALA A 37 -14.35 -6.57 8.83
N GLY A 38 -14.46 -7.89 8.82
CA GLY A 38 -15.38 -8.59 7.93
C GLY A 38 -14.86 -8.84 6.52
N GLN A 39 -13.68 -8.36 6.18
CA GLN A 39 -13.08 -8.67 4.87
C GLN A 39 -12.42 -10.05 4.88
N ASP A 40 -12.49 -10.71 3.72
CA ASP A 40 -11.87 -12.01 3.52
C ASP A 40 -10.35 -11.87 3.42
N PRO A 41 -9.56 -12.59 4.27
CA PRO A 41 -8.11 -12.54 4.18
C PRO A 41 -7.54 -12.96 2.81
N GLU A 42 -8.19 -13.88 2.11
CA GLU A 42 -7.75 -14.26 0.76
C GLU A 42 -7.91 -13.11 -0.22
N ALA A 43 -9.02 -12.39 -0.14
CA ALA A 43 -9.25 -11.22 -0.98
C ALA A 43 -8.24 -10.11 -0.65
N PHE A 44 -7.84 -9.99 0.61
CA PHE A 44 -6.81 -9.04 1.01
C PHE A 44 -5.45 -9.41 0.41
N GLY A 45 -5.10 -10.70 0.41
CA GLY A 45 -3.89 -11.18 -0.24
C GLY A 45 -3.87 -10.86 -1.73
N GLN A 46 -5.01 -11.03 -2.40
CA GLN A 46 -5.13 -10.68 -3.82
C GLN A 46 -4.96 -9.17 -4.03
N LEU A 47 -5.51 -8.36 -3.13
CA LEU A 47 -5.36 -6.91 -3.20
C LEU A 47 -3.89 -6.50 -3.07
N ILE A 48 -3.13 -7.14 -2.18
CA ILE A 48 -1.69 -6.90 -2.05
C ILE A 48 -0.98 -7.25 -3.36
N ALA A 49 -1.30 -8.41 -3.94
CA ALA A 49 -0.69 -8.83 -5.21
C ALA A 49 -1.00 -7.83 -6.33
N ASP A 50 -2.22 -7.32 -6.39
CA ASP A 50 -2.63 -6.33 -7.38
C ASP A 50 -1.85 -5.02 -7.20
N LYS A 51 -1.61 -4.61 -5.96
CA LYS A 51 -0.81 -3.40 -5.68
C LYS A 51 0.63 -3.57 -6.13
N VAL A 52 1.23 -4.73 -5.89
CA VAL A 52 2.59 -5.03 -6.33
C VAL A 52 2.67 -4.96 -7.86
N GLU A 53 1.68 -5.55 -8.55
CA GLU A 53 1.62 -5.50 -10.01
C GLU A 53 1.51 -4.07 -10.52
N GLN A 54 0.68 -3.24 -9.88
CA GLN A 54 0.55 -1.83 -10.24
C GLN A 54 1.87 -1.08 -10.09
N PHE A 55 2.64 -1.38 -9.03
CA PHE A 55 3.98 -0.81 -8.85
C PHE A 55 4.89 -1.19 -10.03
N HIS A 56 4.89 -2.47 -10.42
CA HIS A 56 5.70 -2.93 -11.54
C HIS A 56 5.31 -2.24 -12.84
N GLN A 57 4.03 -2.03 -13.07
CA GLN A 57 3.55 -1.34 -14.26
C GLN A 57 3.98 0.12 -14.30
N ARG A 58 4.21 0.73 -13.14
CA ARG A 58 4.71 2.11 -13.04
C ARG A 58 6.24 2.19 -13.07
N GLY A 59 6.93 1.06 -13.25
CA GLY A 59 8.38 1.03 -13.36
C GLY A 59 9.13 0.79 -12.05
N HIS A 60 8.42 0.45 -10.97
CA HIS A 60 9.07 0.09 -9.70
C HIS A 60 9.47 -1.37 -9.74
N GLU A 61 10.75 -1.64 -9.85
CA GLU A 61 11.27 -3.00 -9.98
C GLU A 61 11.17 -3.80 -8.68
N GLU A 62 11.31 -3.12 -7.55
CA GLU A 62 11.22 -3.73 -6.23
C GLU A 62 10.07 -3.10 -5.45
N VAL A 63 9.41 -3.92 -4.62
CA VAL A 63 8.35 -3.46 -3.71
C VAL A 63 8.65 -3.98 -2.32
N VAL A 64 8.70 -3.09 -1.37
CA VAL A 64 8.95 -3.41 0.04
C VAL A 64 7.68 -3.22 0.85
#